data_0423004fb42f83d0749b07aa32620198
#
_entry.id   0423004fb42f83d0749b07aa32620198
#
_cell.length_a   1.000
_cell.length_b   1.000
_cell.length_c   1.000
_cell.angle_alpha   90.00
_cell.angle_beta   90.00
_cell.angle_gamma   90.00
#
_symmetry.space_group_name_H-M   'P 1'
#
loop_
_entity.id
_entity.type
_entity.pdbx_description
1 polymer ?
#
loop_
_entity_poly.entity_id
_entity_poly.type
_entity_poly.pdbx_seq_one_letter_code
_entity_poly.pdbx_strand_id
1 'polypeptide(L)'
;MHAVIPQVTIHDIEAAESYLREQIVPGVSQAPGFVTAYFARKENSGLGMIIFDSEDAARAMSERIASMVPGTVTLDSVEVREVVANS
;
A
#
# COMPACT_ATOMS: atom_id res chain seq x y z
N MET A 1 -16.33 1.27 2.78
CA MET A 1 -14.91 0.89 2.69
C MET A 1 -14.13 1.90 1.86
N HIS A 2 -12.87 2.12 2.22
CA HIS A 2 -11.99 3.04 1.52
C HIS A 2 -10.67 2.35 1.20
N ALA A 3 -10.08 2.71 0.08
CA ALA A 3 -8.82 2.14 -0.39
C ALA A 3 -7.70 3.17 -0.31
N VAL A 4 -6.53 2.72 0.13
CA VAL A 4 -5.28 3.48 0.02
C VAL A 4 -4.53 2.91 -1.18
N ILE A 5 -4.18 3.76 -2.13
CA ILE A 5 -3.59 3.35 -3.40
C ILE A 5 -2.23 4.04 -3.58
N PRO A 6 -1.14 3.45 -3.05
CA PRO A 6 0.20 3.95 -3.32
C PRO A 6 0.66 3.50 -4.71
N GLN A 7 1.36 4.38 -5.41
CA GLN A 7 2.05 4.07 -6.65
C GLN A 7 3.53 4.35 -6.44
N VAL A 8 4.37 3.41 -6.86
CA VAL A 8 5.81 3.49 -6.60
C VAL A 8 6.62 3.16 -7.85
N THR A 9 7.84 3.69 -7.90
CA THR A 9 8.86 3.25 -8.84
C THR A 9 9.86 2.39 -8.07
N ILE A 10 10.14 1.19 -8.59
CA ILE A 10 10.97 0.20 -7.93
C ILE A 10 12.37 0.25 -8.52
N HIS A 11 13.38 0.44 -7.66
CA HIS A 11 14.78 0.53 -8.08
C HIS A 11 15.50 -0.81 -8.00
N ASP A 12 15.07 -1.69 -7.09
CA ASP A 12 15.59 -3.04 -6.91
C ASP A 12 14.39 -3.95 -6.65
N ILE A 13 13.98 -4.67 -7.68
CA ILE A 13 12.75 -5.48 -7.64
C ILE A 13 12.83 -6.56 -6.58
N GLU A 14 13.93 -7.32 -6.55
CA GLU A 14 14.06 -8.44 -5.62
C GLU A 14 14.06 -7.98 -4.17
N ALA A 15 14.83 -6.94 -3.86
CA ALA A 15 14.89 -6.38 -2.51
C ALA A 15 13.56 -5.76 -2.10
N ALA A 16 12.88 -5.07 -3.04
CA ALA A 16 11.59 -4.46 -2.76
C ALA A 16 10.51 -5.50 -2.46
N GLU A 17 10.49 -6.60 -3.22
CA GLU A 17 9.51 -7.67 -2.99
C GLU A 17 9.75 -8.39 -1.67
N SER A 18 11.01 -8.63 -1.30
CA SER A 18 11.32 -9.21 0.01
C SER A 18 10.87 -8.31 1.14
N TYR A 19 11.15 -7.01 1.03
CA TYR A 19 10.71 -6.04 2.04
C TYR A 19 9.19 -5.97 2.13
N LEU A 20 8.51 -6.01 0.98
CA LEU A 20 7.04 -6.00 0.94
C LEU A 20 6.46 -7.16 1.73
N ARG A 21 6.93 -8.40 1.47
CA ARG A 21 6.41 -9.59 2.14
C ARG A 21 6.76 -9.62 3.63
N GLU A 22 7.95 -9.18 3.99
CA GLU A 22 8.46 -9.34 5.35
C GLU A 22 8.08 -8.18 6.28
N GLN A 23 7.90 -6.97 5.73
CA GLN A 23 7.67 -5.78 6.54
C GLN A 23 6.35 -5.07 6.22
N ILE A 24 6.06 -4.84 4.94
CA ILE A 24 4.89 -4.04 4.56
C ILE A 24 3.59 -4.82 4.79
N VAL A 25 3.50 -6.03 4.26
CA VAL A 25 2.28 -6.84 4.39
C VAL A 25 1.93 -7.08 5.87
N PRO A 26 2.88 -7.54 6.73
CA PRO A 26 2.55 -7.65 8.15
C PRO A 26 2.16 -6.33 8.80
N GLY A 27 2.84 -5.23 8.46
CA GLY A 27 2.58 -3.92 9.04
C GLY A 27 1.20 -3.40 8.70
N VAL A 28 0.78 -3.46 7.43
CA VAL A 28 -0.54 -2.97 7.03
C VAL A 28 -1.66 -3.89 7.50
N SER A 29 -1.42 -5.20 7.55
CA SER A 29 -2.46 -6.15 7.97
C SER A 29 -2.79 -6.06 9.45
N GLN A 30 -1.92 -5.47 10.25
CA GLN A 30 -2.16 -5.25 11.68
C GLN A 30 -2.77 -3.90 11.98
N ALA A 31 -2.92 -3.02 10.99
CA ALA A 31 -3.50 -1.70 11.20
C ALA A 31 -4.99 -1.79 11.51
N PRO A 32 -5.50 -0.93 12.41
CA PRO A 32 -6.95 -0.92 12.73
C PRO A 32 -7.79 -0.68 11.48
N GLY A 33 -8.84 -1.48 11.32
CA GLY A 33 -9.76 -1.35 10.19
C GLY A 33 -9.31 -2.05 8.92
N PHE A 34 -8.17 -2.71 8.91
CA PHE A 34 -7.69 -3.43 7.74
C PHE A 34 -8.67 -4.52 7.31
N VAL A 35 -8.94 -4.60 6.00
CA VAL A 35 -9.81 -5.62 5.40
C VAL A 35 -9.00 -6.58 4.54
N THR A 36 -8.33 -6.04 3.52
CA THR A 36 -7.50 -6.83 2.60
C THR A 36 -6.55 -5.91 1.86
N ALA A 37 -5.57 -6.49 1.18
CA ALA A 37 -4.63 -5.72 0.37
C ALA A 37 -4.14 -6.56 -0.80
N TYR A 38 -3.85 -5.87 -1.90
CA TYR A 38 -3.22 -6.44 -3.08
C TYR A 38 -2.07 -5.53 -3.50
N PHE A 39 -0.97 -6.13 -3.89
CA PHE A 39 0.19 -5.41 -4.39
C PHE A 39 0.58 -6.04 -5.73
N ALA A 40 0.65 -5.20 -6.76
CA ALA A 40 0.93 -5.66 -8.11
C ALA A 40 2.00 -4.77 -8.74
N ARG A 41 2.72 -5.31 -9.69
CA ARG A 41 3.68 -4.52 -10.44
C ARG A 41 3.71 -4.90 -11.91
N LYS A 42 4.13 -3.94 -12.71
CA LYS A 42 4.50 -4.16 -14.10
C LYS A 42 5.89 -3.55 -14.28
N GLU A 43 6.88 -4.41 -14.52
CA GLU A 43 8.28 -3.98 -14.61
C GLU A 43 8.69 -3.26 -13.32
N ASN A 44 9.15 -2.02 -13.39
CA ASN A 44 9.59 -1.24 -12.23
C ASN A 44 8.49 -0.35 -11.66
N SER A 45 7.25 -0.49 -12.12
CA SER A 45 6.11 0.27 -11.63
C SER A 45 5.26 -0.59 -10.72
N GLY A 46 5.09 -0.16 -9.47
CA GLY A 46 4.30 -0.88 -8.46
C GLY A 46 3.05 -0.13 -8.07
N LEU A 47 2.03 -0.89 -7.70
CA LEU A 47 0.75 -0.36 -7.24
C LEU A 47 0.27 -1.21 -6.07
N GLY A 48 -0.19 -0.55 -5.01
CA GLY A 48 -0.88 -1.22 -3.92
C GLY A 48 -2.34 -0.82 -3.89
N MET A 49 -3.18 -1.71 -3.36
CA MET A 49 -4.57 -1.39 -3.05
C MET A 49 -4.86 -1.98 -1.68
N ILE A 50 -4.90 -1.12 -0.68
CA ILE A 50 -5.07 -1.52 0.73
C ILE A 50 -6.44 -1.07 1.17
N ILE A 51 -7.31 -2.02 1.52
CA ILE A 51 -8.71 -1.75 1.81
C ILE A 51 -8.93 -1.68 3.32
N PHE A 52 -9.60 -0.60 3.75
CA PHE A 52 -9.98 -0.38 5.14
C PHE A 52 -11.49 -0.26 5.27
N ASP A 53 -12.01 -0.55 6.45
CA ASP A 53 -13.46 -0.51 6.73
C ASP A 53 -13.99 0.92 6.91
N SER A 54 -13.11 1.92 7.06
CA SER A 54 -13.52 3.31 7.25
C SER A 54 -12.57 4.27 6.55
N GLU A 55 -13.06 5.47 6.28
CA GLU A 55 -12.25 6.54 5.70
C GLU A 55 -11.13 6.97 6.64
N ASP A 56 -11.43 7.07 7.94
CA ASP A 56 -10.43 7.50 8.92
C ASP A 56 -9.25 6.53 8.99
N ALA A 57 -9.53 5.22 8.96
CA ALA A 57 -8.47 4.20 8.95
C ALA A 57 -7.62 4.31 7.68
N ALA A 58 -8.26 4.51 6.53
CA ALA A 58 -7.55 4.67 5.26
C ALA A 58 -6.67 5.92 5.26
N ARG A 59 -7.18 7.04 5.76
CA ARG A 59 -6.41 8.28 5.85
C ARG A 59 -5.21 8.15 6.78
N ALA A 60 -5.38 7.48 7.92
CA ALA A 60 -4.28 7.23 8.83
C ALA A 60 -3.17 6.43 8.16
N MET A 61 -3.53 5.39 7.38
CA MET A 61 -2.55 4.62 6.65
C MET A 61 -1.87 5.46 5.56
N SER A 62 -2.62 6.29 4.84
CA SER A 62 -2.04 7.12 3.78
C SER A 62 -0.97 8.08 4.32
N GLU A 63 -1.15 8.54 5.55
CA GLU A 63 -0.17 9.43 6.21
C GLU A 63 1.07 8.67 6.66
N ARG A 64 0.93 7.38 6.97
CA ARG A 64 2.03 6.54 7.43
C ARG A 64 2.84 5.92 6.30
N ILE A 65 2.23 5.74 5.12
CA ILE A 65 2.84 4.95 4.04
C ILE A 65 4.19 5.51 3.59
N ALA A 66 4.35 6.82 3.59
CA ALA A 66 5.59 7.47 3.19
C ALA A 66 6.77 7.07 4.09
N SER A 67 6.52 6.85 5.37
CA SER A 67 7.56 6.44 6.32
C SER A 67 7.82 4.93 6.29
N MET A 68 6.97 4.15 5.62
CA MET A 68 7.10 2.71 5.49
C MET A 68 7.86 2.28 4.24
N VAL A 69 8.07 3.18 3.30
CA VAL A 69 8.69 2.88 2.01
C VAL A 69 10.21 2.72 2.18
N PRO A 70 10.79 1.59 1.72
CA PRO A 70 12.25 1.41 1.81
C PRO A 70 12.98 2.21 0.75
N GLY A 71 14.33 2.32 0.90
CA GLY A 71 15.15 3.03 -0.08
C GLY A 71 15.20 2.38 -1.46
N THR A 72 14.70 1.15 -1.60
CA THR A 72 14.64 0.43 -2.88
C THR A 72 13.47 0.85 -3.75
N VAL A 73 12.58 1.70 -3.25
CA VAL A 73 11.46 2.24 -4.04
C VAL A 73 11.33 3.74 -3.79
N THR A 74 10.69 4.42 -4.75
CA THR A 74 10.29 5.82 -4.63
C THR A 74 8.76 5.86 -4.61
N LEU A 75 8.19 6.51 -3.61
CA LEU A 75 6.74 6.71 -3.55
C LEU A 75 6.36 7.86 -4.48
N ASP A 76 5.68 7.53 -5.59
CA ASP A 76 5.30 8.52 -6.59
C ASP A 76 4.00 9.23 -6.21
N SER A 77 3.04 8.50 -5.67
CA SER A 77 1.77 9.08 -5.22
C SER A 77 1.09 8.13 -4.25
N VAL A 78 0.19 8.69 -3.44
CA VAL A 78 -0.72 7.91 -2.60
C VAL A 78 -2.07 8.61 -2.61
N GLU A 79 -3.14 7.83 -2.85
CA GLU A 79 -4.50 8.35 -2.89
C GLU A 79 -5.38 7.56 -1.95
N VAL A 80 -6.40 8.22 -1.39
CA VAL A 80 -7.48 7.58 -0.65
C VAL A 80 -8.73 7.70 -1.50
N ARG A 81 -9.37 6.56 -1.80
CA ARG A 81 -10.57 6.54 -2.63
C ARG A 81 -11.65 5.69 -1.97
N GLU A 82 -12.91 6.09 -2.16
CA GLU A 82 -14.05 5.29 -1.71
C GLU A 82 -14.17 4.05 -2.59
N VAL A 83 -14.39 2.89 -1.97
CA VAL A 83 -14.68 1.66 -2.70
C VAL A 83 -16.16 1.67 -3.05
N VAL A 84 -16.46 1.76 -4.34
CA VAL A 84 -17.84 1.90 -4.82
C VAL A 84 -18.46 0.58 -5.28
N ALA A 85 -17.64 -0.45 -5.49
CA ALA A 85 -18.11 -1.79 -5.85
C ALA A 85 -17.02 -2.81 -5.55
N ASN A 86 -17.44 -4.01 -5.18
CA ASN A 86 -16.51 -5.14 -4.97
C ASN A 86 -17.28 -6.45 -5.23
N SER A 87 -16.53 -7.51 -5.45
CA SER A 87 -17.15 -8.83 -5.65
C SER A 87 -16.59 -9.86 -4.70
#